data_cd9adf3cf55ff280c482f281ab7e0698
#
_entry.id   cd9adf3cf55ff280c482f281ab7e0698
#
_cell.length_a   1.000
_cell.length_b   1.000
_cell.length_c   1.000
_cell.angle_alpha   90.00
_cell.angle_beta   90.00
_cell.angle_gamma   90.00
#
_symmetry.space_group_name_H-M   'P 1'
#
loop_
_entity.id
_entity.type
_entity.pdbx_description
1 polymer ?
#
loop_
_entity_poly.entity_id
_entity_poly.type
_entity_poly.pdbx_seq_one_letter_code
_entity_poly.pdbx_strand_id
1 'polypeptide(L)'
;LPGSQAFEADGRFDFLTGNATEDIWSYLNPQDYDLIHSNSVIEHVGDWAQMKRFASNIRDFHGGYFVQTPNFWFPIEPHCMTLFFHWLPKPLRVWLVAHFSLGHWAKGANTDEAVEIVESARLLSKSMFKALFNDALVKQEKFLFLTKSFMAVRVDGEEVSS
;
A
#
# COMPACT_ATOMS: atom_id res chain seq x y z
N LEU A 1 -18.27 -17.09 0.67
CA LEU A 1 -16.97 -16.79 1.29
C LEU A 1 -16.87 -17.54 2.62
N PRO A 2 -15.84 -18.36 2.87
CA PRO A 2 -15.67 -18.98 4.17
C PRO A 2 -14.95 -17.99 5.09
N GLY A 3 -15.62 -17.59 6.18
CA GLY A 3 -14.99 -17.09 7.39
C GLY A 3 -14.80 -15.58 7.51
N SER A 4 -15.86 -14.79 7.48
CA SER A 4 -15.85 -13.48 8.15
C SER A 4 -15.88 -13.72 9.67
N GLN A 5 -14.74 -13.66 10.33
CA GLN A 5 -14.74 -13.48 11.78
C GLN A 5 -15.10 -12.01 12.03
N ALA A 6 -16.38 -11.77 12.36
CA ALA A 6 -16.80 -10.51 12.94
C ALA A 6 -16.15 -10.41 14.33
N PHE A 7 -15.19 -9.52 14.51
CA PHE A 7 -14.83 -9.05 15.84
C PHE A 7 -16.04 -8.29 16.40
N GLU A 8 -16.40 -8.51 17.65
CA GLU A 8 -17.45 -7.74 18.32
C GLU A 8 -17.07 -6.26 18.29
N ALA A 9 -17.71 -5.52 17.39
CA ALA A 9 -17.58 -4.09 17.30
C ALA A 9 -18.39 -3.45 18.42
N ASP A 10 -17.86 -2.38 19.01
CA ASP A 10 -18.60 -1.56 19.99
C ASP A 10 -19.70 -0.69 19.33
N GLY A 11 -20.15 -1.09 18.14
CA GLY A 11 -21.16 -0.40 17.32
C GLY A 11 -20.60 0.80 16.51
N ARG A 12 -19.30 1.08 16.60
CA ARG A 12 -18.64 2.17 15.85
C ARG A 12 -17.75 1.66 14.71
N PHE A 13 -17.39 0.39 14.73
CA PHE A 13 -16.50 -0.21 13.74
C PHE A 13 -17.03 -1.57 13.30
N ASP A 14 -17.10 -1.78 11.99
CA ASP A 14 -17.37 -3.07 11.38
C ASP A 14 -16.06 -3.56 10.71
N PHE A 15 -15.67 -4.80 11.04
CA PHE A 15 -14.47 -5.41 10.46
C PHE A 15 -14.87 -6.41 9.39
N LEU A 16 -14.42 -6.17 8.16
CA LEU A 16 -14.64 -7.06 7.03
C LEU A 16 -13.30 -7.62 6.54
N THR A 17 -13.26 -8.92 6.30
CA THR A 17 -12.11 -9.56 5.65
C THR A 17 -12.40 -9.68 4.15
N GLY A 18 -11.52 -9.12 3.32
CA GLY A 18 -11.68 -9.16 1.88
C GLY A 18 -10.36 -8.88 1.16
N ASN A 19 -10.36 -9.09 -0.16
CA ASN A 19 -9.23 -8.78 -1.02
C ASN A 19 -9.50 -7.46 -1.75
N ALA A 20 -8.78 -6.41 -1.41
CA ALA A 20 -8.97 -5.07 -1.99
C ALA A 20 -8.58 -4.98 -3.48
N THR A 21 -8.03 -6.05 -4.08
CA THR A 21 -7.76 -6.13 -5.53
C THR A 21 -8.87 -6.84 -6.32
N GLU A 22 -9.89 -7.35 -5.64
CA GLU A 22 -11.12 -7.86 -6.24
C GLU A 22 -12.15 -6.73 -6.37
N ASP A 23 -13.29 -7.01 -7.00
CA ASP A 23 -14.41 -6.05 -7.05
C ASP A 23 -15.05 -5.91 -5.67
N ILE A 24 -14.55 -4.95 -4.88
CA ILE A 24 -15.06 -4.69 -3.52
C ILE A 24 -16.50 -4.16 -3.54
N TRP A 25 -16.91 -3.49 -4.61
CA TRP A 25 -18.25 -2.92 -4.74
C TRP A 25 -19.31 -3.97 -5.07
N SER A 26 -18.91 -5.20 -5.36
CA SER A 26 -19.84 -6.33 -5.48
C SER A 26 -20.45 -6.78 -4.14
N TYR A 27 -19.81 -6.45 -3.02
CA TYR A 27 -20.26 -6.82 -1.66
C TYR A 27 -20.31 -5.64 -0.67
N LEU A 28 -19.76 -4.48 -1.03
CA LEU A 28 -19.90 -3.23 -0.29
C LEU A 28 -20.81 -2.28 -1.06
N ASN A 29 -21.76 -1.64 -0.38
CA ASN A 29 -22.53 -0.59 -1.00
C ASN A 29 -21.77 0.73 -0.86
N PRO A 30 -21.31 1.36 -1.97
CA PRO A 30 -20.53 2.60 -1.90
C PRO A 30 -21.28 3.77 -1.26
N GLN A 31 -22.64 3.75 -1.23
CA GLN A 31 -23.44 4.80 -0.62
C GLN A 31 -23.39 4.81 0.92
N ASP A 32 -22.87 3.73 1.52
CA ASP A 32 -22.78 3.62 2.98
C ASP A 32 -21.49 4.29 3.53
N TYR A 33 -20.65 4.84 2.65
CA TYR A 33 -19.35 5.42 3.02
C TYR A 33 -19.17 6.83 2.45
N ASP A 34 -18.54 7.70 3.22
CA ASP A 34 -18.22 9.07 2.83
C ASP A 34 -16.79 9.23 2.34
N LEU A 35 -15.87 8.37 2.84
CA LEU A 35 -14.44 8.47 2.59
C LEU A 35 -13.76 7.12 2.56
N ILE A 36 -12.82 6.93 1.63
CA ILE A 36 -11.85 5.84 1.68
C ILE A 36 -10.53 6.34 2.25
N HIS A 37 -10.02 5.66 3.26
CA HIS A 37 -8.69 5.88 3.82
C HIS A 37 -7.83 4.63 3.69
N SER A 38 -6.67 4.78 3.04
CA SER A 38 -5.68 3.70 2.89
C SER A 38 -4.28 4.23 3.20
N ASN A 39 -3.60 3.61 4.15
CA ASN A 39 -2.24 3.99 4.54
C ASN A 39 -1.35 2.76 4.56
N SER A 40 -0.31 2.76 3.74
CA SER A 40 0.68 1.67 3.63
C SER A 40 0.03 0.31 3.35
N VAL A 41 -0.85 0.27 2.34
CA VAL A 41 -1.54 -0.96 1.88
C VAL A 41 -1.16 -1.32 0.45
N ILE A 42 -1.16 -0.35 -0.46
CA ILE A 42 -0.99 -0.59 -1.90
C ILE A 42 0.35 -1.28 -2.25
N GLU A 43 1.39 -1.04 -1.49
CA GLU A 43 2.69 -1.72 -1.65
C GLU A 43 2.65 -3.21 -1.32
N HIS A 44 1.60 -3.68 -0.62
CA HIS A 44 1.40 -5.07 -0.20
C HIS A 44 0.37 -5.85 -1.04
N VAL A 45 -0.33 -5.21 -1.95
CA VAL A 45 -1.38 -5.87 -2.72
C VAL A 45 -0.87 -6.79 -3.82
N GLY A 46 0.44 -6.82 -4.07
CA GLY A 46 1.08 -7.72 -5.02
C GLY A 46 1.74 -7.03 -6.21
N ASP A 47 1.48 -7.50 -7.43
CA ASP A 47 2.13 -6.98 -8.64
C ASP A 47 1.47 -5.69 -9.18
N TRP A 48 2.02 -5.15 -10.27
CA TRP A 48 1.50 -3.93 -10.89
C TRP A 48 0.05 -4.08 -11.38
N ALA A 49 -0.37 -5.26 -11.81
CA ALA A 49 -1.74 -5.49 -12.22
C ALA A 49 -2.71 -5.48 -11.03
N GLN A 50 -2.28 -6.01 -9.90
CA GLN A 50 -3.03 -5.97 -8.64
C GLN A 50 -3.10 -4.55 -8.07
N MET A 51 -2.00 -3.79 -8.12
CA MET A 51 -1.99 -2.37 -7.75
C MET A 51 -2.95 -1.53 -8.60
N LYS A 52 -3.03 -1.80 -9.91
CA LYS A 52 -4.01 -1.13 -10.79
C LYS A 52 -5.46 -1.46 -10.42
N ARG A 53 -5.76 -2.71 -10.08
CA ARG A 53 -7.12 -3.11 -9.65
C ARG A 53 -7.48 -2.45 -8.32
N PHE A 54 -6.56 -2.47 -7.35
CA PHE A 54 -6.72 -1.76 -6.08
C PHE A 54 -7.00 -0.26 -6.29
N ALA A 55 -6.19 0.40 -7.13
CA ALA A 55 -6.37 1.82 -7.42
C ALA A 55 -7.68 2.10 -8.18
N SER A 56 -8.10 1.20 -9.10
CA SER A 56 -9.40 1.32 -9.78
C SER A 56 -10.56 1.27 -8.79
N ASN A 57 -10.57 0.29 -7.89
CA ASN A 57 -11.60 0.18 -6.85
C ASN A 57 -11.73 1.47 -6.02
N ILE A 58 -10.61 2.12 -5.69
CA ILE A 58 -10.63 3.37 -4.93
C ILE A 58 -11.13 4.53 -5.78
N ARG A 59 -10.69 4.62 -7.04
CA ARG A 59 -11.10 5.71 -7.95
C ARG A 59 -12.56 5.62 -8.38
N ASP A 60 -13.09 4.40 -8.49
CA ASP A 60 -14.48 4.14 -8.85
C ASP A 60 -15.44 4.48 -7.69
N PHE A 61 -14.91 4.77 -6.50
CA PHE A 61 -15.70 5.30 -5.38
C PHE A 61 -16.16 6.73 -5.69
N HIS A 62 -17.42 7.04 -5.38
CA HIS A 62 -18.02 8.35 -5.66
C HIS A 62 -17.55 9.46 -4.72
N GLY A 63 -17.21 9.15 -3.46
CA GLY A 63 -16.76 10.10 -2.44
C GLY A 63 -15.28 10.43 -2.49
N GLY A 64 -14.81 11.13 -1.47
CA GLY A 64 -13.40 11.46 -1.30
C GLY A 64 -12.54 10.25 -0.97
N TYR A 65 -11.23 10.34 -1.23
CA TYR A 65 -10.29 9.33 -0.73
C TYR A 65 -8.93 9.91 -0.34
N PHE A 66 -8.28 9.22 0.57
CA PHE A 66 -6.89 9.43 0.97
C PHE A 66 -6.12 8.12 0.85
N VAL A 67 -5.07 8.10 0.03
CA VAL A 67 -4.17 6.95 -0.10
C VAL A 67 -2.75 7.40 0.13
N GLN A 68 -2.05 6.74 1.04
CA GLN A 68 -0.63 6.99 1.33
C GLN A 68 0.20 5.73 1.10
N THR A 69 1.42 5.90 0.56
CA THR A 69 2.41 4.83 0.38
C THR A 69 3.82 5.37 0.56
N PRO A 70 4.77 4.57 1.06
CA PRO A 70 6.18 4.95 1.14
C PRO A 70 6.79 5.20 -0.24
N ASN A 71 7.77 6.12 -0.28
CA ASN A 71 8.50 6.44 -1.51
C ASN A 71 9.68 5.49 -1.72
N PHE A 72 9.74 4.84 -2.89
CA PHE A 72 10.88 4.01 -3.29
C PHE A 72 12.24 4.72 -3.19
N TRP A 73 12.30 6.02 -3.43
CA TRP A 73 13.56 6.78 -3.39
C TRP A 73 13.93 7.30 -2.00
N PHE A 74 13.15 6.99 -0.96
CA PHE A 74 13.53 7.29 0.40
C PHE A 74 14.60 6.28 0.86
N PRO A 75 15.73 6.71 1.45
CA PRO A 75 16.88 5.83 1.67
C PRO A 75 16.64 4.72 2.73
N ILE A 76 15.64 4.89 3.61
CA ILE A 76 15.31 3.90 4.62
C ILE A 76 14.16 3.04 4.10
N GLU A 77 14.36 1.74 4.05
CA GLU A 77 13.30 0.77 3.78
C GLU A 77 12.36 0.71 5.00
N PRO A 78 11.05 1.06 4.85
CA PRO A 78 10.19 1.26 6.02
C PRO A 78 9.85 -0.04 6.77
N HIS A 79 9.84 -1.19 6.10
CA HIS A 79 9.43 -2.47 6.69
C HIS A 79 10.53 -3.10 7.54
N CYS A 80 11.80 -3.00 7.13
CA CYS A 80 12.93 -3.51 7.90
C CYS A 80 13.80 -2.41 8.52
N MET A 81 13.48 -1.14 8.33
CA MET A 81 14.23 0.02 8.85
C MET A 81 15.72 -0.02 8.47
N THR A 82 16.04 -0.58 7.31
CA THR A 82 17.41 -0.76 6.84
C THR A 82 17.72 0.24 5.72
N LEU A 83 18.90 0.87 5.77
CA LEU A 83 19.34 1.83 4.75
C LEU A 83 19.57 1.13 3.41
N PHE A 84 19.03 1.70 2.33
CA PHE A 84 19.25 1.32 0.93
C PHE A 84 18.88 -0.12 0.56
N PHE A 85 18.26 -0.88 1.46
CA PHE A 85 17.95 -2.29 1.25
C PHE A 85 17.13 -2.55 -0.02
N HIS A 86 16.07 -1.79 -0.24
CA HIS A 86 15.16 -1.94 -1.39
C HIS A 86 15.79 -1.53 -2.74
N TRP A 87 16.94 -0.82 -2.72
CA TRP A 87 17.70 -0.50 -3.93
C TRP A 87 18.65 -1.62 -4.36
N LEU A 88 18.90 -2.59 -3.48
CA LEU A 88 19.73 -3.74 -3.80
C LEU A 88 19.05 -4.69 -4.79
N PRO A 89 19.79 -5.36 -5.67
CA PRO A 89 19.23 -6.42 -6.53
C PRO A 89 18.51 -7.50 -5.70
N LYS A 90 17.37 -8.01 -6.22
CA LYS A 90 16.58 -9.02 -5.53
C LYS A 90 17.40 -10.23 -4.99
N PRO A 91 18.33 -10.85 -5.76
CA PRO A 91 19.11 -11.96 -5.23
C PRO A 91 19.92 -11.62 -3.97
N LEU A 92 20.48 -10.38 -3.92
CA LEU A 92 21.24 -9.92 -2.76
C LEU A 92 20.32 -9.66 -1.56
N ARG A 93 19.13 -9.10 -1.78
CA ARG A 93 18.12 -8.91 -0.72
C ARG A 93 17.70 -10.26 -0.11
N VAL A 94 17.39 -11.25 -0.96
CA VAL A 94 17.03 -12.60 -0.53
C VAL A 94 18.17 -13.23 0.27
N TRP A 95 19.41 -13.12 -0.20
CA TRP A 95 20.58 -13.63 0.51
C TRP A 95 20.75 -12.98 1.89
N LEU A 96 20.58 -11.66 1.99
CA LEU A 96 20.67 -10.94 3.26
C LEU A 96 19.59 -11.41 4.25
N VAL A 97 18.33 -11.51 3.82
CA VAL A 97 17.22 -11.99 4.67
C VAL A 97 17.39 -13.44 5.08
N ALA A 98 17.92 -14.30 4.20
CA ALA A 98 18.19 -15.70 4.52
C ALA A 98 19.32 -15.89 5.55
N HIS A 99 20.21 -14.90 5.74
CA HIS A 99 21.37 -15.04 6.62
C HIS A 99 21.33 -14.15 7.85
N PHE A 100 20.62 -13.02 7.81
CA PHE A 100 20.59 -12.01 8.87
C PHE A 100 19.18 -11.59 9.23
N SER A 101 18.97 -11.23 10.49
CA SER A 101 17.79 -10.44 10.91
C SER A 101 18.04 -8.97 10.56
N LEU A 102 17.09 -8.33 9.91
CA LEU A 102 17.20 -6.95 9.42
C LEU A 102 16.11 -6.07 10.06
N GLY A 103 16.50 -5.25 11.01
CA GLY A 103 15.58 -4.37 11.72
C GLY A 103 14.40 -5.13 12.32
N HIS A 104 13.19 -4.92 11.79
CA HIS A 104 11.98 -5.61 12.27
C HIS A 104 11.77 -7.00 11.63
N TRP A 105 12.50 -7.34 10.59
CA TRP A 105 12.41 -8.66 9.95
C TRP A 105 13.31 -9.67 10.67
N ALA A 106 12.70 -10.78 11.08
CA ALA A 106 13.46 -11.93 11.50
C ALA A 106 14.17 -12.56 10.29
N LYS A 107 15.27 -13.25 10.55
CA LYS A 107 15.93 -14.07 9.53
C LYS A 107 14.95 -15.11 8.99
N GLY A 108 14.84 -15.25 7.67
CA GLY A 108 14.05 -16.29 7.03
C GLY A 108 14.57 -17.69 7.38
N ALA A 109 13.68 -18.62 7.71
CA ALA A 109 14.04 -19.99 8.06
C ALA A 109 14.62 -20.77 6.88
N ASN A 110 14.23 -20.39 5.66
CA ASN A 110 14.68 -21.00 4.40
C ASN A 110 14.63 -19.97 3.27
N THR A 111 15.03 -20.39 2.06
CA THR A 111 15.05 -19.51 0.88
C THR A 111 13.66 -19.06 0.46
N ASP A 112 12.65 -19.92 0.56
CA ASP A 112 11.28 -19.59 0.13
C ASP A 112 10.70 -18.49 1.02
N GLU A 113 10.82 -18.60 2.34
CA GLU A 113 10.42 -17.58 3.28
C GLU A 113 11.19 -16.26 3.08
N ALA A 114 12.50 -16.34 2.79
CA ALA A 114 13.29 -15.15 2.49
C ALA A 114 12.81 -14.45 1.20
N VAL A 115 12.39 -15.21 0.19
CA VAL A 115 11.78 -14.67 -1.03
C VAL A 115 10.43 -14.02 -0.72
N GLU A 116 9.56 -14.68 0.04
CA GLU A 116 8.25 -14.15 0.45
C GLU A 116 8.40 -12.82 1.21
N ILE A 117 9.32 -12.75 2.17
CA ILE A 117 9.63 -11.53 2.93
C ILE A 117 10.06 -10.40 1.97
N VAL A 118 10.99 -10.67 1.04
CA VAL A 118 11.49 -9.67 0.10
C VAL A 118 10.42 -9.21 -0.90
N GLU A 119 9.45 -10.07 -1.22
CA GLU A 119 8.34 -9.77 -2.14
C GLU A 119 7.07 -9.27 -1.45
N SER A 120 7.04 -9.26 -0.13
CA SER A 120 5.87 -8.84 0.66
C SER A 120 5.47 -7.39 0.45
N ALA A 121 6.38 -6.55 -0.05
CA ALA A 121 6.10 -5.15 -0.37
C ALA A 121 6.84 -4.68 -1.63
N ARG A 122 6.17 -3.86 -2.42
CA ARG A 122 6.71 -3.22 -3.64
C ARG A 122 6.54 -1.73 -3.57
N LEU A 123 7.58 -1.03 -3.16
CA LEU A 123 7.58 0.42 -3.04
C LEU A 123 7.40 1.11 -4.39
N LEU A 124 6.68 2.21 -4.39
CA LEU A 124 6.32 2.97 -5.59
C LEU A 124 7.17 4.23 -5.76
N SER A 125 7.53 4.55 -7.02
CA SER A 125 8.02 5.87 -7.36
C SER A 125 6.87 6.87 -7.52
N LYS A 126 7.18 8.17 -7.50
CA LYS A 126 6.18 9.24 -7.72
C LYS A 126 5.41 9.07 -9.04
N SER A 127 6.10 8.71 -10.12
CA SER A 127 5.47 8.53 -11.44
C SER A 127 4.51 7.35 -11.46
N MET A 128 4.89 6.22 -10.83
CA MET A 128 4.02 5.05 -10.68
C MET A 128 2.78 5.40 -9.86
N PHE A 129 2.95 6.07 -8.72
CA PHE A 129 1.85 6.45 -7.86
C PHE A 129 0.89 7.43 -8.54
N LYS A 130 1.41 8.43 -9.28
CA LYS A 130 0.59 9.33 -10.09
C LYS A 130 -0.17 8.62 -11.22
N ALA A 131 0.41 7.57 -11.81
CA ALA A 131 -0.27 6.79 -12.84
C ALA A 131 -1.44 5.96 -12.29
N LEU A 132 -1.37 5.57 -11.01
CA LEU A 132 -2.44 4.84 -10.32
C LEU A 132 -3.58 5.77 -9.87
N PHE A 133 -3.24 6.98 -9.41
CA PHE A 133 -4.19 7.96 -8.86
C PHE A 133 -4.10 9.28 -9.65
N ASN A 134 -4.40 9.21 -10.95
CA ASN A 134 -4.33 10.34 -11.88
C ASN A 134 -5.47 11.35 -11.73
N ASP A 135 -6.51 11.01 -10.98
CA ASP A 135 -7.68 11.81 -10.63
C ASP A 135 -7.56 12.51 -9.26
N ALA A 136 -6.38 12.43 -8.62
CA ALA A 136 -6.14 12.97 -7.30
C ALA A 136 -4.99 13.97 -7.25
N LEU A 137 -5.04 14.86 -6.28
CA LEU A 137 -3.92 15.72 -5.93
C LEU A 137 -2.85 14.89 -5.20
N VAL A 138 -1.68 14.72 -5.83
CA VAL A 138 -0.56 13.99 -5.22
C VAL A 138 0.33 14.93 -4.41
N LYS A 139 0.24 14.81 -3.08
CA LYS A 139 1.09 15.50 -2.11
C LYS A 139 2.29 14.63 -1.70
N GLN A 140 3.27 15.25 -1.05
CA GLN A 140 4.49 14.60 -0.60
C GLN A 140 4.69 14.88 0.90
N GLU A 141 4.88 13.83 1.68
CA GLU A 141 5.40 13.94 3.03
C GLU A 141 6.93 14.03 2.95
N LYS A 142 7.50 15.01 3.61
CA LYS A 142 8.94 15.18 3.68
C LYS A 142 9.47 14.87 5.08
N PHE A 143 10.61 14.21 5.09
CA PHE A 143 11.44 14.07 6.29
C PHE A 143 12.78 14.74 6.00
N LEU A 144 13.11 15.79 6.72
CA LEU A 144 14.19 16.72 6.37
C LEU A 144 13.99 17.26 4.94
N PHE A 145 14.88 16.95 4.01
CA PHE A 145 14.81 17.40 2.60
C PHE A 145 14.34 16.30 1.64
N LEU A 146 14.12 15.07 2.13
CA LEU A 146 13.78 13.91 1.34
C LEU A 146 12.28 13.64 1.38
N THR A 147 11.70 13.25 0.25
CA THR A 147 10.32 12.79 0.21
C THR A 147 10.23 11.38 0.78
N LYS A 148 9.54 11.22 1.92
CA LYS A 148 9.38 9.96 2.63
C LYS A 148 8.22 9.15 2.07
N SER A 149 7.09 9.79 1.78
CA SER A 149 5.89 9.13 1.26
C SER A 149 5.13 10.02 0.28
N PHE A 150 4.22 9.41 -0.48
CA PHE A 150 3.27 10.07 -1.35
C PHE A 150 1.86 9.90 -0.80
N MET A 151 1.03 10.94 -0.98
CA MET A 151 -0.38 10.94 -0.58
C MET A 151 -1.22 11.38 -1.79
N ALA A 152 -2.14 10.52 -2.24
CA ALA A 152 -3.18 10.88 -3.19
C ALA A 152 -4.42 11.30 -2.42
N VAL A 153 -4.90 12.50 -2.68
CA VAL A 153 -6.07 13.08 -2.01
C VAL A 153 -7.06 13.52 -3.07
N ARG A 154 -8.26 12.99 -3.03
CA ARG A 154 -9.42 13.47 -3.78
C ARG A 154 -10.47 13.91 -2.79
N VAL A 155 -10.96 15.12 -2.93
CA VAL A 155 -12.08 15.67 -2.17
C VAL A 155 -13.32 15.59 -3.04
N ASP A 156 -14.44 15.20 -2.45
CA ASP A 156 -15.70 15.12 -3.16
C ASP A 156 -16.09 16.52 -3.70
N GLY A 157 -16.49 16.58 -4.98
CA GLY A 157 -16.89 17.83 -5.65
C GLY A 157 -15.75 18.73 -6.15
N GLU A 158 -14.48 18.40 -5.97
CA GLU A 158 -13.35 19.14 -6.57
C GLU A 158 -12.81 18.40 -7.81
N GLU A 159 -12.97 19.02 -9.01
CA GLU A 159 -12.21 18.61 -10.18
C GLU A 159 -10.73 19.02 -9.99
N VAL A 160 -9.83 18.05 -10.05
CA VAL A 160 -8.39 18.33 -10.05
C VAL A 160 -8.04 19.03 -11.37
N SER A 161 -7.97 20.36 -11.37
CA SER A 161 -7.43 21.10 -12.51
C SER A 161 -5.98 20.70 -12.73
N SER A 162 -5.71 20.09 -13.87
CA SER A 162 -4.42 19.62 -14.38
C SER A 162 -3.36 20.72 -14.51
#